data_1d765c1f23325b128d09669cdbed1770
#
_entry.id   1d765c1f23325b128d09669cdbed1770
#
_cell.length_a   1.000
_cell.length_b   1.000
_cell.length_c   1.000
_cell.angle_alpha   90.00
_cell.angle_beta   90.00
_cell.angle_gamma   90.00
#
_symmetry.space_group_name_H-M   'P 1'
#
loop_
_entity.id
_entity.type
_entity.pdbx_description
1 polymer ?
#
loop_
_entity_poly.entity_id
_entity_poly.type
_entity_poly.pdbx_seq_one_letter_code
_entity_poly.pdbx_strand_id
1 'polypeptide(L)'
;MKFHIGEKDKEDLSVLYYINSASHYDISNFNEQNEFIAQTIQAVKFFRLLECESKYKSLLLGFCNAYTISNWREYLRTLLSLFGISRKGEGYIPNDLNIDVDSLMTRSVLDRLSISSEENNIPYSSKSEYDQEGNSDYKMFRDRPLFKLTNGDYVIYNRSFLIDRLYSSLYFDFKKIVAELEGKQPNISHLFTSDFMEKTLFVGLMNECLSHNVTDALDEAGLKCKYQIKNGELGYPDFYLKTDNAVMLFECKDIRINAWIKEQRNYTLIEEELKNKLVSKTYQLDYSKYSHKIITPKKIGCGQIAGHVSNIRKGIFPWNTSLSSNIKVYPVLIIADNRLHAPGLAQLLRRWYYGCLQSEGLQTTLESLLILMSPLTLIKYSAIFKSDGFQKYFDEYYDSISAVPFDIVSTLNHQISFDAYMQKYPFNLEEQSDLLIKELIANRKP
;
A
#
# COMPACT_ATOMS: atom_id res chain seq x y z
N MET A 1 6.28 32.43 -3.84
CA MET A 1 5.45 31.39 -4.48
C MET A 1 4.01 31.68 -4.12
N LYS A 2 3.18 32.14 -5.07
CA LYS A 2 1.75 32.40 -4.78
C LYS A 2 1.00 31.11 -5.06
N PHE A 3 0.52 30.44 -4.03
CA PHE A 3 -0.42 29.35 -4.17
C PHE A 3 -1.79 29.91 -4.54
N HIS A 4 -2.37 29.49 -5.65
CA HIS A 4 -3.78 29.72 -5.92
C HIS A 4 -4.60 28.80 -4.98
N ILE A 5 -4.93 29.35 -3.83
CA ILE A 5 -5.85 28.74 -2.87
C ILE A 5 -7.24 29.21 -3.32
N GLY A 6 -7.98 28.34 -4.00
CA GLY A 6 -9.42 28.52 -4.15
C GLY A 6 -10.11 28.47 -2.77
N GLU A 7 -11.41 28.73 -2.73
CA GLU A 7 -12.26 28.67 -1.52
C GLU A 7 -12.38 27.24 -0.92
N LYS A 8 -11.26 26.54 -0.74
CA LYS A 8 -11.23 25.21 -0.11
C LYS A 8 -11.01 25.37 1.39
N ASP A 9 -11.63 24.48 2.16
CA ASP A 9 -11.36 24.36 3.59
C ASP A 9 -9.86 24.23 3.84
N LYS A 10 -9.33 25.06 4.73
CA LYS A 10 -7.89 25.08 5.07
C LYS A 10 -7.39 23.71 5.54
N GLU A 11 -8.29 22.91 6.12
CA GLU A 11 -8.00 21.55 6.58
C GLU A 11 -7.72 20.60 5.41
N ASP A 12 -8.51 20.65 4.33
CA ASP A 12 -8.30 19.83 3.14
C ASP A 12 -6.99 20.16 2.46
N LEU A 13 -6.64 21.45 2.41
CA LEU A 13 -5.38 21.89 1.84
C LEU A 13 -4.19 21.36 2.63
N SER A 14 -4.26 21.32 3.96
CA SER A 14 -3.17 20.77 4.79
C SER A 14 -2.99 19.27 4.56
N VAL A 15 -4.07 18.51 4.46
CA VAL A 15 -4.03 17.07 4.16
C VAL A 15 -3.44 16.81 2.78
N LEU A 16 -3.91 17.54 1.76
CA LEU A 16 -3.42 17.39 0.38
C LEU A 16 -1.95 17.80 0.24
N TYR A 17 -1.54 18.87 0.95
CA TYR A 17 -0.14 19.27 1.04
C TYR A 17 0.71 18.16 1.66
N TYR A 18 0.24 17.59 2.78
CA TYR A 18 0.97 16.52 3.47
C TYR A 18 1.10 15.29 2.58
N ILE A 19 0.03 14.85 1.93
CA ILE A 19 0.03 13.72 0.99
C ILE A 19 1.02 13.98 -0.15
N ASN A 20 1.00 15.18 -0.72
CA ASN A 20 1.93 15.55 -1.80
C ASN A 20 3.39 15.51 -1.30
N SER A 21 3.66 16.09 -0.14
CA SER A 21 5.00 16.14 0.45
C SER A 21 5.49 14.75 0.82
N ALA A 22 4.67 13.93 1.48
CA ALA A 22 5.00 12.56 1.85
C ALA A 22 5.28 11.69 0.62
N SER A 23 4.48 11.84 -0.43
CA SER A 23 4.69 11.07 -1.66
C SER A 23 5.90 11.50 -2.48
N HIS A 24 6.42 12.72 -2.27
CA HIS A 24 7.66 13.19 -2.90
C HIS A 24 8.90 12.85 -2.09
N TYR A 25 8.86 13.05 -0.77
CA TYR A 25 10.06 13.09 0.07
C TYR A 25 10.13 11.96 1.09
N ASP A 26 9.16 11.06 1.11
CA ASP A 26 9.02 9.99 2.13
C ASP A 26 9.11 10.51 3.59
N ILE A 27 8.63 11.75 3.81
CA ILE A 27 8.67 12.44 5.12
C ILE A 27 7.44 12.08 5.97
N SER A 28 6.62 11.12 5.55
CA SER A 28 5.45 10.71 6.32
C SER A 28 5.85 10.11 7.68
N ASN A 29 4.85 9.80 8.52
CA ASN A 29 4.99 9.10 9.80
C ASN A 29 5.68 7.72 9.65
N PHE A 30 6.83 7.73 9.01
CA PHE A 30 7.61 6.59 8.65
C PHE A 30 8.23 6.00 9.91
N ASN A 31 7.56 5.00 10.48
CA ASN A 31 8.20 4.15 11.46
C ASN A 31 9.05 3.13 10.70
N GLU A 32 10.34 3.41 10.59
CA GLU A 32 11.31 2.63 9.83
C GLU A 32 11.25 1.13 10.14
N GLN A 33 11.11 0.77 11.41
CA GLN A 33 11.03 -0.63 11.81
C GLN A 33 9.73 -1.31 11.33
N ASN A 34 8.61 -0.63 11.46
CA ASN A 34 7.31 -1.14 11.03
C ASN A 34 7.27 -1.30 9.51
N GLU A 35 7.79 -0.32 8.79
CA GLU A 35 7.85 -0.35 7.34
C GLU A 35 8.78 -1.45 6.83
N PHE A 36 9.94 -1.59 7.44
CA PHE A 36 10.87 -2.69 7.13
C PHE A 36 10.22 -4.06 7.25
N ILE A 37 9.48 -4.31 8.34
CA ILE A 37 8.80 -5.59 8.56
C ILE A 37 7.68 -5.77 7.54
N ALA A 38 6.84 -4.75 7.33
CA ALA A 38 5.74 -4.83 6.38
C ALA A 38 6.23 -5.12 4.96
N GLN A 39 7.23 -4.39 4.49
CA GLN A 39 7.78 -4.60 3.16
C GLN A 39 8.52 -5.93 3.02
N THR A 40 9.15 -6.43 4.10
CA THR A 40 9.74 -7.78 4.09
C THR A 40 8.66 -8.86 3.92
N ILE A 41 7.56 -8.77 4.67
CA ILE A 41 6.44 -9.71 4.56
C ILE A 41 5.81 -9.65 3.16
N GLN A 42 5.59 -8.43 2.66
CA GLN A 42 5.06 -8.22 1.30
C GLN A 42 5.98 -8.82 0.24
N ALA A 43 7.28 -8.58 0.35
CA ALA A 43 8.28 -9.11 -0.58
C ALA A 43 8.29 -10.64 -0.62
N VAL A 44 8.33 -11.29 0.54
CA VAL A 44 8.34 -12.75 0.62
C VAL A 44 7.05 -13.33 0.03
N LYS A 45 5.89 -12.80 0.41
CA LYS A 45 4.59 -13.25 -0.14
C LYS A 45 4.50 -12.99 -1.65
N PHE A 46 5.05 -11.87 -2.15
CA PHE A 46 5.08 -11.54 -3.58
C PHE A 46 5.96 -12.51 -4.38
N PHE A 47 7.19 -12.74 -3.95
CA PHE A 47 8.07 -13.66 -4.65
C PHE A 47 7.55 -15.11 -4.60
N ARG A 48 6.89 -15.51 -3.52
CA ARG A 48 6.19 -16.80 -3.46
C ARG A 48 5.06 -16.90 -4.48
N LEU A 49 4.26 -15.85 -4.66
CA LEU A 49 3.25 -15.82 -5.72
C LEU A 49 3.89 -16.05 -7.09
N LEU A 50 5.01 -15.36 -7.38
CA LEU A 50 5.73 -15.53 -8.65
C LEU A 50 6.32 -16.95 -8.82
N GLU A 51 6.75 -17.56 -7.73
CA GLU A 51 7.32 -18.91 -7.71
C GLU A 51 6.25 -20.00 -7.91
N CYS A 52 5.07 -19.82 -7.31
CA CYS A 52 3.98 -20.79 -7.34
C CYS A 52 3.16 -20.73 -8.63
N GLU A 53 2.91 -19.53 -9.16
CA GLU A 53 2.05 -19.33 -10.33
C GLU A 53 2.83 -19.48 -11.64
N SER A 54 2.47 -20.46 -12.46
CA SER A 54 3.16 -20.75 -13.72
C SER A 54 3.22 -19.57 -14.69
N LYS A 55 2.18 -18.73 -14.69
CA LYS A 55 2.09 -17.52 -15.53
C LYS A 55 3.12 -16.44 -15.19
N TYR A 56 3.77 -16.50 -14.01
CA TYR A 56 4.74 -15.52 -13.55
C TYR A 56 6.19 -16.04 -13.52
N LYS A 57 6.43 -17.30 -13.87
CA LYS A 57 7.78 -17.89 -13.84
C LYS A 57 8.78 -17.15 -14.72
N SER A 58 8.36 -16.68 -15.91
CA SER A 58 9.22 -15.86 -16.78
C SER A 58 9.65 -14.54 -16.15
N LEU A 59 8.75 -13.91 -15.39
CA LEU A 59 9.05 -12.67 -14.66
C LEU A 59 10.06 -12.92 -13.56
N LEU A 60 9.88 -14.01 -12.80
CA LEU A 60 10.80 -14.39 -11.71
C LEU A 60 12.18 -14.71 -12.28
N LEU A 61 12.26 -15.46 -13.37
CA LEU A 61 13.52 -15.76 -14.05
C LEU A 61 14.17 -14.47 -14.57
N GLY A 62 13.40 -13.57 -15.21
CA GLY A 62 13.88 -12.28 -15.67
C GLY A 62 14.44 -11.43 -14.53
N PHE A 63 13.80 -11.46 -13.36
CA PHE A 63 14.31 -10.79 -12.16
C PHE A 63 15.64 -11.37 -11.68
N CYS A 64 15.72 -12.71 -11.57
CA CYS A 64 16.95 -13.38 -11.15
C CYS A 64 18.10 -13.10 -12.14
N ASN A 65 17.83 -13.15 -13.44
CA ASN A 65 18.83 -12.82 -14.47
C ASN A 65 19.27 -11.34 -14.37
N ALA A 66 18.34 -10.41 -14.21
CA ALA A 66 18.64 -8.98 -14.07
C ALA A 66 19.54 -8.67 -12.89
N TYR A 67 19.44 -9.42 -11.80
CA TYR A 67 20.29 -9.28 -10.61
C TYR A 67 21.47 -10.27 -10.58
N THR A 68 21.60 -11.15 -11.58
CA THR A 68 22.63 -12.20 -11.66
C THR A 68 22.67 -13.03 -10.37
N ILE A 69 21.51 -13.55 -9.98
CA ILE A 69 21.30 -14.38 -8.79
C ILE A 69 20.63 -15.71 -9.17
N SER A 70 20.84 -16.75 -8.36
CA SER A 70 20.23 -18.06 -8.59
C SER A 70 18.77 -18.10 -8.17
N ASN A 71 18.40 -17.30 -7.16
CA ASN A 71 17.03 -17.24 -6.64
C ASN A 71 16.78 -15.89 -5.93
N TRP A 72 15.50 -15.51 -5.83
CA TRP A 72 15.07 -14.26 -5.22
C TRP A 72 15.45 -14.10 -3.73
N ARG A 73 15.71 -15.20 -3.01
CA ARG A 73 16.09 -15.17 -1.60
C ARG A 73 17.46 -14.53 -1.39
N GLU A 74 18.37 -14.66 -2.38
CA GLU A 74 19.67 -13.96 -2.35
C GLU A 74 19.50 -12.44 -2.37
N TYR A 75 18.57 -11.92 -3.17
CA TYR A 75 18.22 -10.51 -3.19
C TYR A 75 17.74 -10.03 -1.82
N LEU A 76 16.74 -10.71 -1.24
CA LEU A 76 16.19 -10.29 0.05
C LEU A 76 17.22 -10.42 1.18
N ARG A 77 18.00 -11.50 1.23
CA ARG A 77 19.08 -11.66 2.21
C ARG A 77 20.08 -10.51 2.16
N THR A 78 20.45 -10.07 0.96
CA THR A 78 21.35 -8.92 0.78
C THR A 78 20.74 -7.65 1.38
N LEU A 79 19.48 -7.34 1.07
CA LEU A 79 18.79 -6.17 1.61
C LEU A 79 18.64 -6.21 3.13
N LEU A 80 18.28 -7.37 3.69
CA LEU A 80 18.14 -7.55 5.14
C LEU A 80 19.48 -7.37 5.86
N SER A 81 20.57 -7.87 5.27
CA SER A 81 21.93 -7.69 5.81
C SER A 81 22.38 -6.22 5.78
N LEU A 82 22.12 -5.53 4.66
CA LEU A 82 22.37 -4.08 4.52
C LEU A 82 21.60 -3.27 5.56
N PHE A 83 20.35 -3.60 5.78
CA PHE A 83 19.54 -2.93 6.81
C PHE A 83 20.10 -3.18 8.21
N GLY A 84 20.50 -4.41 8.52
CA GLY A 84 21.12 -4.78 9.77
C GLY A 84 22.42 -4.00 10.05
N ILE A 85 23.28 -3.85 9.03
CA ILE A 85 24.50 -3.05 9.09
C ILE A 85 24.16 -1.57 9.36
N SER A 86 23.24 -1.02 8.57
CA SER A 86 22.87 0.40 8.69
C SER A 86 22.27 0.76 10.05
N ARG A 87 21.56 -0.18 10.71
CA ARG A 87 21.02 0.02 12.07
C ARG A 87 22.10 0.14 13.16
N LYS A 88 23.26 -0.47 12.95
CA LYS A 88 24.39 -0.35 13.87
C LYS A 88 25.12 0.99 13.74
N GLY A 89 24.65 1.89 12.87
CA GLY A 89 25.33 3.15 12.56
C GLY A 89 26.45 3.02 11.52
N GLU A 90 26.61 1.81 10.97
CA GLU A 90 27.59 1.50 9.95
C GLU A 90 26.93 1.67 8.59
N GLY A 91 27.24 2.73 7.87
CA GLY A 91 26.78 2.93 6.49
C GLY A 91 27.79 2.45 5.43
N TYR A 92 28.89 1.83 5.87
CA TYR A 92 30.04 1.47 5.07
C TYR A 92 30.22 -0.04 4.99
N ILE A 93 30.46 -0.57 3.79
CA ILE A 93 30.66 -1.99 3.52
C ILE A 93 31.97 -2.14 2.76
N PRO A 94 33.05 -2.64 3.43
CA PRO A 94 34.36 -2.82 2.83
C PRO A 94 34.32 -3.86 1.71
N ASN A 95 35.10 -3.62 0.66
CA ASN A 95 35.23 -4.54 -0.48
C ASN A 95 36.03 -5.82 -0.15
N ASP A 96 36.87 -5.75 0.89
CA ASP A 96 37.66 -6.88 1.38
C ASP A 96 36.84 -7.90 2.20
N LEU A 97 35.63 -7.56 2.59
CA LEU A 97 34.69 -8.55 3.10
C LEU A 97 34.46 -9.62 2.05
N ASN A 98 34.62 -10.89 2.43
CA ASN A 98 34.28 -12.02 1.57
C ASN A 98 32.77 -12.16 1.47
N ILE A 99 32.15 -11.18 0.76
CA ILE A 99 30.70 -10.94 0.75
C ILE A 99 29.93 -12.20 0.33
N ASP A 100 30.43 -12.93 -0.69
CA ASP A 100 29.72 -14.06 -1.26
C ASP A 100 29.92 -15.37 -0.48
N VAL A 101 30.96 -15.47 0.34
CA VAL A 101 31.31 -16.71 1.09
C VAL A 101 30.93 -16.60 2.56
N ASP A 102 31.29 -15.51 3.23
CA ASP A 102 31.16 -15.36 4.66
C ASP A 102 29.94 -14.53 5.10
N SER A 103 29.26 -13.88 4.15
CA SER A 103 28.10 -13.05 4.40
C SER A 103 26.84 -13.55 3.72
N LEU A 104 25.70 -13.03 4.17
CA LEU A 104 24.41 -13.26 3.50
C LEU A 104 24.20 -12.31 2.30
N MET A 105 25.18 -11.51 1.93
CA MET A 105 25.11 -10.54 0.84
C MET A 105 25.67 -11.13 -0.45
N THR A 106 25.10 -10.71 -1.57
CA THR A 106 25.52 -11.10 -2.92
C THR A 106 26.03 -9.88 -3.68
N ARG A 107 27.26 -9.95 -4.18
CA ARG A 107 27.97 -8.81 -4.82
C ARG A 107 27.20 -8.26 -6.02
N SER A 108 26.63 -9.11 -6.86
CA SER A 108 25.85 -8.68 -8.03
C SER A 108 24.63 -7.82 -7.64
N VAL A 109 24.00 -8.12 -6.49
CA VAL A 109 22.89 -7.31 -5.96
C VAL A 109 23.42 -5.96 -5.48
N LEU A 110 24.57 -5.93 -4.76
CA LEU A 110 25.18 -4.67 -4.32
C LEU A 110 25.54 -3.78 -5.52
N ASP A 111 26.18 -4.35 -6.54
CA ASP A 111 26.56 -3.62 -7.76
C ASP A 111 25.34 -3.01 -8.46
N ARG A 112 24.28 -3.79 -8.62
CA ARG A 112 23.05 -3.31 -9.28
C ARG A 112 22.34 -2.22 -8.49
N LEU A 113 22.42 -2.26 -7.18
CA LEU A 113 21.82 -1.24 -6.29
C LEU A 113 22.73 -0.04 -6.06
N SER A 114 23.89 0.00 -6.70
CA SER A 114 24.91 1.06 -6.50
C SER A 114 24.92 2.04 -7.68
N ILE A 115 25.23 3.29 -7.34
CA ILE A 115 25.70 4.31 -8.28
C ILE A 115 27.22 4.25 -8.27
N SER A 116 27.85 4.13 -9.45
CA SER A 116 29.31 4.09 -9.52
C SER A 116 29.93 5.50 -9.34
N SER A 117 31.18 5.55 -8.89
CA SER A 117 31.92 6.81 -8.78
C SER A 117 32.12 7.51 -10.12
N GLU A 118 32.13 6.78 -11.22
CA GLU A 118 32.23 7.32 -12.59
C GLU A 118 30.92 8.01 -13.00
N GLU A 119 29.78 7.47 -12.61
CA GLU A 119 28.45 8.08 -12.83
C GLU A 119 28.25 9.33 -11.96
N ASN A 120 28.97 9.47 -10.83
CA ASN A 120 28.91 10.65 -9.96
C ASN A 120 29.55 11.92 -10.56
N ASN A 121 30.32 11.81 -11.64
CA ASN A 121 30.84 12.94 -12.40
C ASN A 121 29.78 13.63 -13.26
N ILE A 122 28.49 13.27 -13.15
CA ILE A 122 27.39 14.02 -13.75
C ILE A 122 27.38 15.39 -13.05
N PRO A 123 27.75 16.48 -13.77
CA PRO A 123 27.81 17.78 -13.13
C PRO A 123 26.42 18.15 -12.61
N TYR A 124 26.33 18.52 -11.35
CA TYR A 124 25.13 19.10 -10.71
C TYR A 124 24.60 20.34 -11.46
N SER A 125 25.36 20.80 -12.46
CA SER A 125 25.11 21.99 -13.29
C SER A 125 24.36 21.73 -14.59
N SER A 126 24.14 20.49 -15.02
CA SER A 126 23.28 20.25 -16.19
C SER A 126 21.81 20.24 -15.80
N LYS A 127 21.30 21.42 -15.49
CA LYS A 127 19.88 21.68 -15.26
C LYS A 127 18.94 21.27 -16.40
N SER A 128 19.47 20.93 -17.58
CA SER A 128 18.66 20.88 -18.80
C SER A 128 18.01 19.52 -19.10
N GLU A 129 18.61 18.40 -18.71
CA GLU A 129 18.04 17.08 -19.03
C GLU A 129 17.37 16.41 -17.82
N TYR A 130 17.90 16.61 -16.63
CA TYR A 130 17.34 16.06 -15.39
C TYR A 130 16.13 16.82 -14.87
N ASP A 131 16.02 18.15 -15.12
CA ASP A 131 14.85 18.94 -14.75
C ASP A 131 13.63 18.70 -15.67
N GLN A 132 13.86 18.17 -16.89
CA GLN A 132 12.76 17.88 -17.84
C GLN A 132 12.07 16.53 -17.57
N GLU A 133 12.69 15.60 -16.85
CA GLU A 133 12.12 14.29 -16.57
C GLU A 133 11.64 14.09 -15.11
N GLY A 134 11.47 15.16 -14.32
CA GLY A 134 10.85 15.05 -12.99
C GLY A 134 11.71 14.35 -11.95
N ASN A 135 12.98 14.73 -11.82
CA ASN A 135 13.90 14.20 -10.79
C ASN A 135 13.65 14.75 -9.38
N SER A 136 12.51 15.42 -9.15
CA SER A 136 12.15 16.01 -7.85
C SER A 136 11.86 14.97 -6.74
N ASP A 137 11.77 13.67 -7.08
CA ASP A 137 11.39 12.58 -6.17
C ASP A 137 12.56 11.65 -5.79
N TYR A 138 13.80 12.08 -6.03
CA TYR A 138 15.01 11.28 -5.75
C TYR A 138 15.04 9.91 -6.43
N LYS A 139 14.38 9.77 -7.59
CA LYS A 139 14.19 8.50 -8.30
C LYS A 139 15.47 7.69 -8.46
N MET A 140 16.59 8.34 -8.83
CA MET A 140 17.87 7.67 -9.01
C MET A 140 18.38 7.04 -7.70
N PHE A 141 18.26 7.75 -6.58
CA PHE A 141 18.70 7.26 -5.27
C PHE A 141 17.74 6.22 -4.67
N ARG A 142 16.46 6.30 -5.03
CA ARG A 142 15.49 5.25 -4.66
C ARG A 142 15.73 3.96 -5.43
N ASP A 143 16.08 4.07 -6.73
CA ASP A 143 16.42 2.92 -7.56
C ASP A 143 17.73 2.28 -7.11
N ARG A 144 18.72 3.11 -6.73
CA ARG A 144 20.08 2.69 -6.37
C ARG A 144 20.54 3.39 -5.07
N PRO A 145 20.17 2.83 -3.88
CA PRO A 145 20.41 3.46 -2.59
C PRO A 145 21.83 3.31 -2.06
N LEU A 146 22.76 2.75 -2.86
CA LEU A 146 24.16 2.56 -2.53
C LEU A 146 25.07 3.41 -3.43
N PHE A 147 26.24 3.81 -2.90
CA PHE A 147 27.37 4.28 -3.70
C PHE A 147 28.46 3.24 -3.70
N LYS A 148 29.04 2.94 -4.86
CA LYS A 148 30.24 2.16 -5.01
C LYS A 148 31.44 3.11 -5.16
N LEU A 149 32.35 3.07 -4.21
CA LEU A 149 33.56 3.89 -4.20
C LEU A 149 34.62 3.35 -5.16
N THR A 150 35.62 4.16 -5.46
CA THR A 150 36.73 3.81 -6.40
C THR A 150 37.56 2.62 -5.90
N ASN A 151 37.67 2.42 -4.58
CA ASN A 151 38.33 1.27 -3.97
C ASN A 151 37.47 0.00 -3.96
N GLY A 152 36.22 0.07 -4.48
CA GLY A 152 35.29 -1.04 -4.55
C GLY A 152 34.37 -1.20 -3.33
N ASP A 153 34.53 -0.37 -2.29
CA ASP A 153 33.64 -0.36 -1.13
C ASP A 153 32.26 0.21 -1.47
N TYR A 154 31.27 -0.10 -0.63
CA TYR A 154 29.92 0.43 -0.79
C TYR A 154 29.52 1.29 0.40
N VAL A 155 28.73 2.33 0.13
CA VAL A 155 28.17 3.21 1.15
C VAL A 155 26.65 3.26 0.99
N ILE A 156 25.91 3.06 2.08
CA ILE A 156 24.47 3.20 2.13
C ILE A 156 24.14 4.70 2.19
N TYR A 157 23.46 5.19 1.15
CA TYR A 157 23.09 6.60 1.07
C TYR A 157 21.91 6.94 1.98
N ASN A 158 20.86 6.12 1.94
CA ASN A 158 19.65 6.35 2.72
C ASN A 158 18.93 5.03 3.03
N ARG A 159 18.64 4.81 4.32
CA ARG A 159 17.99 3.58 4.80
C ARG A 159 16.54 3.46 4.33
N SER A 160 15.82 4.57 4.25
CA SER A 160 14.41 4.54 3.80
C SER A 160 14.32 4.07 2.35
N PHE A 161 15.24 4.51 1.48
CA PHE A 161 15.31 4.03 0.10
C PHE A 161 15.71 2.55 0.02
N LEU A 162 16.54 2.10 0.95
CA LEU A 162 16.89 0.68 1.05
C LEU A 162 15.67 -0.18 1.44
N ILE A 163 14.81 0.31 2.35
CA ILE A 163 13.56 -0.36 2.73
C ILE A 163 12.61 -0.43 1.54
N ASP A 164 12.47 0.66 0.78
CA ASP A 164 11.63 0.69 -0.43
C ASP A 164 12.05 -0.38 -1.46
N ARG A 165 13.33 -0.76 -1.48
CA ARG A 165 13.84 -1.83 -2.37
C ARG A 165 13.32 -3.22 -2.01
N LEU A 166 12.82 -3.44 -0.79
CA LEU A 166 12.25 -4.74 -0.41
C LEU A 166 11.01 -5.06 -1.26
N TYR A 167 10.05 -4.13 -1.36
CA TYR A 167 8.82 -4.38 -2.10
C TYR A 167 8.36 -3.18 -2.96
N SER A 168 8.25 -1.98 -2.40
CA SER A 168 7.59 -0.84 -3.07
C SER A 168 8.22 -0.48 -4.42
N SER A 169 9.54 -0.60 -4.55
CA SER A 169 10.28 -0.31 -5.78
C SER A 169 10.29 -1.46 -6.78
N LEU A 170 9.95 -2.69 -6.38
CA LEU A 170 9.94 -3.86 -7.27
C LEU A 170 9.02 -3.66 -8.48
N TYR A 171 7.94 -2.89 -8.33
CA TYR A 171 7.06 -2.55 -9.44
C TYR A 171 7.82 -1.98 -10.65
N PHE A 172 8.76 -1.08 -10.39
CA PHE A 172 9.54 -0.43 -11.45
C PHE A 172 10.59 -1.39 -12.05
N ASP A 173 11.17 -2.26 -11.23
CA ASP A 173 12.08 -3.29 -11.74
C ASP A 173 11.35 -4.26 -12.65
N PHE A 174 10.21 -4.79 -12.22
CA PHE A 174 9.42 -5.69 -13.05
C PHE A 174 8.88 -5.02 -14.30
N LYS A 175 8.58 -3.72 -14.27
CA LYS A 175 8.21 -2.96 -15.45
C LYS A 175 9.36 -2.87 -16.47
N LYS A 176 10.60 -2.68 -16.00
CA LYS A 176 11.82 -2.69 -16.86
C LYS A 176 12.03 -4.10 -17.43
N ILE A 177 11.97 -5.12 -16.58
CA ILE A 177 12.16 -6.52 -16.98
C ILE A 177 11.15 -6.94 -18.06
N VAL A 178 9.87 -6.59 -17.90
CA VAL A 178 8.83 -6.90 -18.90
C VAL A 178 9.12 -6.26 -20.26
N ALA A 179 9.71 -5.07 -20.27
CA ALA A 179 10.06 -4.39 -21.53
C ALA A 179 11.20 -5.09 -22.29
N GLU A 180 12.00 -5.90 -21.58
CA GLU A 180 13.14 -6.66 -22.15
C GLU A 180 12.77 -8.10 -22.52
N LEU A 181 11.63 -8.62 -22.02
CA LEU A 181 11.19 -9.99 -22.29
C LEU A 181 10.42 -10.09 -23.60
N GLU A 182 10.72 -11.14 -24.37
CA GLU A 182 10.01 -11.46 -25.61
C GLU A 182 8.60 -12.06 -25.33
N GLY A 183 7.70 -11.88 -26.30
CA GLY A 183 6.36 -12.47 -26.26
C GLY A 183 5.36 -11.70 -25.38
N LYS A 184 4.18 -12.32 -25.17
CA LYS A 184 3.10 -11.70 -24.38
C LYS A 184 3.39 -11.83 -22.90
N GLN A 185 3.68 -10.71 -22.26
CA GLN A 185 3.96 -10.67 -20.83
C GLN A 185 2.70 -10.29 -20.00
N PRO A 186 2.64 -10.70 -18.71
CA PRO A 186 1.59 -10.26 -17.80
C PRO A 186 1.57 -8.75 -17.62
N ASN A 187 0.38 -8.20 -17.37
CA ASN A 187 0.25 -6.79 -17.01
C ASN A 187 0.77 -6.56 -15.59
N ILE A 188 1.90 -5.85 -15.46
CA ILE A 188 2.56 -5.59 -14.17
C ILE A 188 1.67 -4.82 -13.21
N SER A 189 0.91 -3.82 -13.71
CA SER A 189 -0.01 -3.10 -12.84
C SER A 189 -1.06 -4.05 -12.25
N HIS A 190 -1.64 -4.92 -13.04
CA HIS A 190 -2.62 -5.92 -12.59
C HIS A 190 -2.01 -6.95 -11.62
N LEU A 191 -0.78 -7.39 -11.89
CA LEU A 191 -0.05 -8.29 -10.98
C LEU A 191 0.09 -7.66 -9.59
N PHE A 192 0.57 -6.42 -9.49
CA PHE A 192 0.83 -5.79 -8.20
C PHE A 192 -0.44 -5.40 -7.48
N THR A 193 -1.43 -4.79 -8.17
CA THR A 193 -2.66 -4.30 -7.54
C THR A 193 -3.66 -5.42 -7.28
N SER A 194 -4.06 -6.17 -8.31
CA SER A 194 -5.15 -7.13 -8.18
C SER A 194 -4.66 -8.52 -7.74
N ASP A 195 -3.72 -9.13 -8.49
CA ASP A 195 -3.37 -10.52 -8.20
C ASP A 195 -2.57 -10.65 -6.90
N PHE A 196 -1.70 -9.68 -6.58
CA PHE A 196 -0.95 -9.72 -5.34
C PHE A 196 -1.65 -8.99 -4.20
N MET A 197 -1.86 -7.66 -4.32
CA MET A 197 -2.34 -6.87 -3.18
C MET A 197 -3.75 -7.28 -2.73
N GLU A 198 -4.71 -7.29 -3.64
CA GLU A 198 -6.11 -7.58 -3.30
C GLU A 198 -6.32 -9.07 -3.01
N LYS A 199 -5.91 -9.98 -3.95
CA LYS A 199 -6.27 -11.40 -3.88
C LYS A 199 -5.31 -12.25 -3.04
N THR A 200 -4.02 -11.92 -2.99
CA THR A 200 -3.03 -12.75 -2.29
C THR A 200 -2.72 -12.20 -0.91
N LEU A 201 -2.26 -10.96 -0.83
CA LEU A 201 -1.82 -10.38 0.44
C LEU A 201 -3.01 -10.08 1.34
N PHE A 202 -3.95 -9.25 0.85
CA PHE A 202 -5.08 -8.79 1.66
C PHE A 202 -5.98 -9.95 2.11
N VAL A 203 -6.41 -10.81 1.18
CA VAL A 203 -7.23 -11.98 1.52
C VAL A 203 -6.50 -12.92 2.48
N GLY A 204 -5.19 -13.13 2.28
CA GLY A 204 -4.37 -13.93 3.20
C GLY A 204 -4.34 -13.34 4.61
N LEU A 205 -4.10 -12.03 4.73
CA LEU A 205 -4.11 -11.33 6.02
C LEU A 205 -5.49 -11.35 6.70
N MET A 206 -6.56 -11.16 5.93
CA MET A 206 -7.91 -11.25 6.47
C MET A 206 -8.19 -12.63 7.06
N ASN A 207 -7.81 -13.70 6.36
CA ASN A 207 -7.97 -15.08 6.86
C ASN A 207 -7.14 -15.33 8.13
N GLU A 208 -5.97 -14.73 8.27
CA GLU A 208 -5.16 -14.80 9.49
C GLU A 208 -5.83 -14.07 10.69
N CYS A 209 -6.69 -13.07 10.41
CA CYS A 209 -7.39 -12.25 11.41
C CYS A 209 -8.78 -12.79 11.83
N LEU A 210 -9.27 -13.89 11.22
CA LEU A 210 -10.62 -14.38 11.48
C LEU A 210 -10.75 -14.92 12.92
N SER A 211 -11.73 -14.43 13.65
CA SER A 211 -12.09 -14.86 14.98
C SER A 211 -13.23 -15.89 14.97
N HIS A 212 -13.41 -16.59 16.08
CA HIS A 212 -14.41 -17.65 16.22
C HIS A 212 -15.88 -17.15 16.19
N ASN A 213 -16.12 -15.86 16.38
CA ASN A 213 -17.46 -15.26 16.35
C ASN A 213 -17.91 -14.86 14.93
N VAL A 214 -17.11 -15.14 13.91
CA VAL A 214 -17.44 -14.89 12.51
C VAL A 214 -18.38 -15.99 12.02
N THR A 215 -19.55 -15.59 11.52
CA THR A 215 -20.55 -16.50 10.98
C THR A 215 -20.42 -16.68 9.44
N ASP A 216 -19.85 -15.70 8.76
CA ASP A 216 -19.56 -15.75 7.33
C ASP A 216 -18.35 -14.88 6.98
N ALA A 217 -17.42 -15.41 6.20
CA ALA A 217 -16.23 -14.70 5.75
C ALA A 217 -15.94 -15.09 4.31
N LEU A 218 -16.07 -14.15 3.38
CA LEU A 218 -15.98 -14.39 1.96
C LEU A 218 -15.20 -13.29 1.24
N ASP A 219 -14.20 -13.69 0.50
CA ASP A 219 -13.56 -12.83 -0.50
C ASP A 219 -14.42 -12.74 -1.79
N GLU A 220 -13.97 -11.97 -2.77
CA GLU A 220 -14.66 -11.84 -4.05
C GLU A 220 -14.92 -13.20 -4.71
N ALA A 221 -13.96 -14.14 -4.66
CA ALA A 221 -14.09 -15.46 -5.26
C ALA A 221 -15.13 -16.31 -4.52
N GLY A 222 -15.13 -16.28 -3.19
CA GLY A 222 -16.11 -16.94 -2.35
C GLY A 222 -17.53 -16.40 -2.57
N LEU A 223 -17.68 -15.07 -2.70
CA LEU A 223 -18.95 -14.42 -3.01
C LEU A 223 -19.49 -14.86 -4.38
N LYS A 224 -18.65 -14.90 -5.41
CA LYS A 224 -19.01 -15.39 -6.74
C LYS A 224 -19.47 -16.85 -6.71
N CYS A 225 -18.73 -17.69 -5.97
CA CYS A 225 -19.03 -19.11 -5.86
C CYS A 225 -20.35 -19.37 -5.10
N LYS A 226 -20.52 -18.71 -3.93
CA LYS A 226 -21.68 -18.95 -3.04
C LYS A 226 -22.99 -18.45 -3.63
N TYR A 227 -22.99 -17.29 -4.29
CA TYR A 227 -24.23 -16.63 -4.68
C TYR A 227 -24.52 -16.67 -6.18
N GLN A 228 -23.56 -17.08 -7.03
CA GLN A 228 -23.69 -17.22 -8.49
C GLN A 228 -24.31 -16.00 -9.21
N ILE A 229 -24.27 -14.83 -8.59
CA ILE A 229 -24.88 -13.60 -9.09
C ILE A 229 -23.87 -12.95 -10.05
N LYS A 230 -24.34 -12.55 -11.23
CA LYS A 230 -23.53 -11.73 -12.14
C LYS A 230 -23.18 -10.42 -11.48
N ASN A 231 -21.96 -9.93 -11.68
CA ASN A 231 -21.52 -8.63 -11.21
C ASN A 231 -22.59 -7.57 -11.55
N GLY A 232 -23.17 -6.98 -10.51
CA GLY A 232 -23.94 -5.74 -10.67
C GLY A 232 -22.99 -4.56 -10.95
N GLU A 233 -23.54 -3.37 -11.13
CA GLU A 233 -22.78 -2.14 -11.40
C GLU A 233 -21.73 -1.80 -10.31
N LEU A 234 -21.94 -2.26 -9.07
CA LEU A 234 -21.05 -2.00 -7.93
C LEU A 234 -19.85 -2.96 -7.85
N GLY A 235 -19.88 -4.11 -8.54
CA GLY A 235 -18.90 -5.18 -8.30
C GLY A 235 -19.12 -5.90 -6.97
N TYR A 236 -18.15 -6.69 -6.53
CA TYR A 236 -18.15 -7.37 -5.23
C TYR A 236 -17.31 -6.55 -4.24
N PRO A 237 -17.60 -6.58 -2.93
CA PRO A 237 -16.62 -6.15 -1.94
C PRO A 237 -15.39 -7.07 -2.00
N ASP A 238 -14.20 -6.54 -1.77
CA ASP A 238 -12.97 -7.33 -1.79
C ASP A 238 -12.95 -8.37 -0.67
N PHE A 239 -13.61 -8.05 0.48
CA PHE A 239 -13.88 -9.00 1.55
C PHE A 239 -15.17 -8.65 2.28
N TYR A 240 -15.98 -9.66 2.53
CA TYR A 240 -17.22 -9.59 3.31
C TYR A 240 -17.07 -10.43 4.56
N LEU A 241 -17.38 -9.85 5.72
CA LEU A 241 -17.36 -10.54 6.99
C LEU A 241 -18.65 -10.26 7.74
N LYS A 242 -19.26 -11.31 8.30
CA LYS A 242 -20.50 -11.23 9.08
C LYS A 242 -20.29 -11.87 10.44
N THR A 243 -20.82 -11.22 11.47
CA THR A 243 -21.07 -11.75 12.80
C THR A 243 -22.58 -11.84 13.01
N ASP A 244 -23.04 -12.27 14.17
CA ASP A 244 -24.48 -12.39 14.46
C ASP A 244 -25.22 -11.05 14.32
N ASN A 245 -24.57 -9.93 14.68
CA ASN A 245 -25.22 -8.62 14.79
C ASN A 245 -24.58 -7.53 13.90
N ALA A 246 -23.57 -7.85 13.13
CA ALA A 246 -22.87 -6.88 12.31
C ALA A 246 -22.35 -7.45 10.98
N VAL A 247 -22.15 -6.54 10.02
CA VAL A 247 -21.51 -6.80 8.73
C VAL A 247 -20.31 -5.85 8.59
N MET A 248 -19.20 -6.34 8.10
CA MET A 248 -18.02 -5.57 7.77
C MET A 248 -17.74 -5.70 6.27
N LEU A 249 -17.64 -4.57 5.62
CA LEU A 249 -17.39 -4.48 4.17
C LEU A 249 -16.01 -3.89 3.97
N PHE A 250 -15.12 -4.69 3.42
CA PHE A 250 -13.74 -4.27 3.17
C PHE A 250 -13.53 -4.05 1.68
N GLU A 251 -12.88 -2.95 1.39
CA GLU A 251 -12.42 -2.59 0.05
C GLU A 251 -10.93 -2.27 0.13
N CYS A 252 -10.10 -2.97 -0.63
CA CYS A 252 -8.65 -2.79 -0.65
C CYS A 252 -8.21 -2.06 -1.92
N LYS A 253 -7.40 -1.01 -1.76
CA LYS A 253 -6.91 -0.22 -2.89
C LYS A 253 -5.40 -0.01 -2.79
N ASP A 254 -4.67 -0.53 -3.79
CA ASP A 254 -3.29 -0.13 -4.05
C ASP A 254 -3.28 1.00 -5.06
N ILE A 255 -3.20 2.23 -4.56
CA ILE A 255 -3.21 3.43 -5.39
C ILE A 255 -1.88 4.15 -5.31
N ARG A 256 -1.51 4.76 -6.42
CA ARG A 256 -0.33 5.64 -6.52
C ARG A 256 -0.76 6.94 -7.17
N ILE A 257 -0.34 8.06 -6.61
CA ILE A 257 -0.55 9.36 -7.25
C ILE A 257 0.45 9.46 -8.41
N ASN A 258 -0.05 9.89 -9.57
CA ASN A 258 0.77 10.06 -10.73
C ASN A 258 1.88 11.09 -10.49
N ALA A 259 3.13 10.78 -10.88
CA ALA A 259 4.28 11.68 -10.73
C ALA A 259 4.02 13.05 -11.39
N TRP A 260 3.48 13.06 -12.61
CA TRP A 260 3.11 14.30 -13.29
C TRP A 260 2.15 15.18 -12.47
N ILE A 261 1.12 14.59 -11.83
CA ILE A 261 0.17 15.35 -10.99
C ILE A 261 0.87 15.92 -9.76
N LYS A 262 1.76 15.15 -9.13
CA LYS A 262 2.54 15.62 -7.98
C LYS A 262 3.42 16.82 -8.35
N GLU A 263 4.07 16.78 -9.52
CA GLU A 263 4.95 17.82 -10.02
C GLU A 263 4.23 19.14 -10.31
N GLN A 264 2.96 19.08 -10.70
CA GLN A 264 2.15 20.29 -10.91
C GLN A 264 1.94 21.10 -9.62
N ARG A 265 2.14 20.50 -8.44
CA ARG A 265 1.89 21.13 -7.13
C ARG A 265 0.51 21.80 -7.04
N ASN A 266 -0.45 21.22 -7.75
CA ASN A 266 -1.82 21.69 -7.82
C ASN A 266 -2.73 20.77 -7.01
N TYR A 267 -3.16 21.26 -5.84
CA TYR A 267 -3.94 20.46 -4.90
C TYR A 267 -5.32 20.08 -5.44
N THR A 268 -5.90 20.85 -6.34
CA THR A 268 -7.14 20.47 -7.03
C THR A 268 -6.94 19.22 -7.89
N LEU A 269 -5.85 19.16 -8.65
CA LEU A 269 -5.52 17.97 -9.45
C LEU A 269 -5.23 16.75 -8.57
N ILE A 270 -4.56 16.94 -7.42
CA ILE A 270 -4.30 15.86 -6.48
C ILE A 270 -5.61 15.32 -5.89
N GLU A 271 -6.53 16.21 -5.49
CA GLU A 271 -7.84 15.82 -4.98
C GLU A 271 -8.69 15.11 -6.04
N GLU A 272 -8.71 15.63 -7.26
CA GLU A 272 -9.40 15.00 -8.40
C GLU A 272 -8.84 13.60 -8.68
N GLU A 273 -7.53 13.43 -8.68
CA GLU A 273 -6.88 12.13 -8.86
C GLU A 273 -7.22 11.16 -7.72
N LEU A 274 -7.21 11.63 -6.47
CA LEU A 274 -7.60 10.82 -5.32
C LEU A 274 -9.09 10.41 -5.40
N LYS A 275 -9.98 11.34 -5.75
CA LYS A 275 -11.40 11.03 -5.96
C LYS A 275 -11.60 10.05 -7.11
N ASN A 276 -10.84 10.20 -8.20
CA ASN A 276 -10.88 9.28 -9.33
C ASN A 276 -10.39 7.87 -8.99
N LYS A 277 -9.60 7.71 -7.91
CA LYS A 277 -9.06 6.42 -7.46
C LYS A 277 -9.76 5.84 -6.23
N LEU A 278 -10.43 6.67 -5.44
CA LEU A 278 -10.99 6.25 -4.15
C LEU A 278 -12.49 6.47 -4.02
N VAL A 279 -13.13 7.17 -4.95
CA VAL A 279 -14.57 7.48 -4.88
C VAL A 279 -15.30 7.00 -6.13
N SER A 280 -14.92 7.56 -7.28
CA SER A 280 -15.56 7.22 -8.55
C SER A 280 -14.58 7.43 -9.70
N LYS A 281 -14.31 6.37 -10.44
CA LYS A 281 -13.45 6.44 -11.63
C LYS A 281 -14.24 7.09 -12.75
N THR A 282 -13.86 8.31 -13.11
CA THR A 282 -14.54 9.13 -14.12
C THR A 282 -13.67 9.36 -15.36
N TYR A 283 -12.37 9.14 -15.24
CA TYR A 283 -11.42 9.27 -16.35
C TYR A 283 -10.30 8.23 -16.28
N GLN A 284 -9.66 8.03 -17.41
CA GLN A 284 -8.43 7.24 -17.54
C GLN A 284 -7.32 8.14 -18.09
N LEU A 285 -6.18 8.16 -17.40
CA LEU A 285 -5.02 8.92 -17.86
C LEU A 285 -4.34 8.23 -19.04
N ASP A 286 -4.06 9.01 -20.05
CA ASP A 286 -3.15 8.63 -21.14
C ASP A 286 -1.78 9.24 -20.85
N TYR A 287 -0.89 8.43 -20.31
CA TYR A 287 0.44 8.87 -19.89
C TYR A 287 1.32 9.32 -21.07
N SER A 288 1.03 8.85 -22.29
CA SER A 288 1.81 9.22 -23.48
C SER A 288 1.49 10.62 -23.98
N LYS A 289 0.30 11.12 -23.66
CA LYS A 289 -0.20 12.41 -24.14
C LYS A 289 -0.43 13.44 -23.03
N TYR A 290 -0.14 13.08 -21.77
CA TYR A 290 -0.48 13.89 -20.59
C TYR A 290 -1.95 14.38 -20.61
N SER A 291 -2.83 13.55 -21.14
CA SER A 291 -4.25 13.82 -21.31
C SER A 291 -5.08 12.77 -20.55
N HIS A 292 -6.35 13.07 -20.37
CA HIS A 292 -7.28 12.12 -19.76
C HIS A 292 -8.47 11.88 -20.71
N LYS A 293 -8.87 10.61 -20.78
CA LYS A 293 -10.07 10.20 -21.51
C LYS A 293 -11.20 10.04 -20.48
N ILE A 294 -12.28 10.78 -20.67
CA ILE A 294 -13.49 10.60 -19.87
C ILE A 294 -14.07 9.22 -20.15
N ILE A 295 -14.47 8.52 -19.12
CA ILE A 295 -15.11 7.21 -19.17
C ILE A 295 -16.45 7.26 -18.45
N THR A 296 -17.31 6.26 -18.67
CA THR A 296 -18.53 6.08 -17.88
C THR A 296 -18.16 5.97 -16.40
N PRO A 297 -18.74 6.80 -15.52
CA PRO A 297 -18.43 6.78 -14.11
C PRO A 297 -18.64 5.39 -13.50
N LYS A 298 -17.63 4.90 -12.74
CA LYS A 298 -17.71 3.65 -12.00
C LYS A 298 -17.39 3.92 -10.53
N LYS A 299 -18.30 3.57 -9.62
CA LYS A 299 -18.07 3.65 -8.17
C LYS A 299 -16.90 2.74 -7.78
N ILE A 300 -15.99 3.25 -6.97
CA ILE A 300 -14.82 2.53 -6.44
C ILE A 300 -14.55 3.00 -5.00
N GLY A 301 -13.83 2.21 -4.23
CA GLY A 301 -13.46 2.58 -2.86
C GLY A 301 -14.66 3.06 -2.03
N CYS A 302 -14.62 4.33 -1.59
CA CYS A 302 -15.69 4.95 -0.80
C CYS A 302 -17.07 4.87 -1.49
N GLY A 303 -17.10 5.13 -2.81
CA GLY A 303 -18.36 5.07 -3.58
C GLY A 303 -18.91 3.65 -3.70
N GLN A 304 -18.05 2.66 -3.83
CA GLN A 304 -18.43 1.25 -3.88
C GLN A 304 -18.97 0.78 -2.52
N ILE A 305 -18.27 1.08 -1.44
CA ILE A 305 -18.71 0.75 -0.07
C ILE A 305 -20.05 1.44 0.23
N ALA A 306 -20.21 2.73 -0.09
CA ALA A 306 -21.47 3.45 0.11
C ALA A 306 -22.64 2.81 -0.63
N GLY A 307 -22.41 2.36 -1.86
CA GLY A 307 -23.40 1.62 -2.64
C GLY A 307 -23.78 0.29 -1.99
N HIS A 308 -22.83 -0.45 -1.44
CA HIS A 308 -23.13 -1.70 -0.71
C HIS A 308 -23.94 -1.43 0.56
N VAL A 309 -23.58 -0.40 1.34
CA VAL A 309 -24.34 0.02 2.51
C VAL A 309 -25.77 0.38 2.11
N SER A 310 -25.94 1.16 1.03
CA SER A 310 -27.26 1.50 0.49
C SER A 310 -28.08 0.26 0.15
N ASN A 311 -27.47 -0.74 -0.50
CA ASN A 311 -28.14 -1.98 -0.84
C ASN A 311 -28.60 -2.76 0.40
N ILE A 312 -27.79 -2.79 1.47
CA ILE A 312 -28.17 -3.41 2.75
C ILE A 312 -29.38 -2.66 3.34
N ARG A 313 -29.33 -1.32 3.41
CA ARG A 313 -30.42 -0.50 3.97
C ARG A 313 -31.74 -0.65 3.21
N LYS A 314 -31.66 -0.83 1.90
CA LYS A 314 -32.82 -1.07 1.02
C LYS A 314 -33.29 -2.54 0.99
N GLY A 315 -32.60 -3.46 1.68
CA GLY A 315 -32.90 -4.90 1.69
C GLY A 315 -32.66 -5.58 0.35
N ILE A 316 -31.82 -5.01 -0.49
CA ILE A 316 -31.49 -5.52 -1.85
C ILE A 316 -30.01 -5.92 -1.97
N PHE A 317 -29.34 -6.16 -0.84
CA PHE A 317 -27.94 -6.60 -0.86
C PHE A 317 -27.84 -7.97 -1.53
N PRO A 318 -27.16 -8.08 -2.70
CA PRO A 318 -27.30 -9.24 -3.58
C PRO A 318 -26.78 -10.54 -2.97
N TRP A 319 -25.77 -10.45 -2.10
CA TRP A 319 -25.06 -11.60 -1.53
C TRP A 319 -25.64 -12.07 -0.20
N ASN A 320 -26.53 -11.33 0.41
CA ASN A 320 -27.25 -11.76 1.60
C ASN A 320 -28.55 -10.99 1.77
N THR A 321 -29.60 -11.45 1.08
CA THR A 321 -30.94 -10.83 1.13
C THR A 321 -31.66 -11.03 2.46
N SER A 322 -31.16 -11.91 3.35
CA SER A 322 -31.70 -12.12 4.68
C SER A 322 -31.16 -11.14 5.74
N LEU A 323 -30.25 -10.24 5.35
CA LEU A 323 -29.76 -9.23 6.26
C LEU A 323 -30.87 -8.27 6.68
N SER A 324 -30.96 -8.01 7.99
CA SER A 324 -31.78 -6.91 8.49
C SER A 324 -31.30 -5.59 7.93
N SER A 325 -32.22 -4.74 7.46
CA SER A 325 -31.89 -3.38 7.01
C SER A 325 -31.28 -2.53 8.13
N ASN A 326 -31.49 -2.90 9.39
CA ASN A 326 -30.96 -2.20 10.58
C ASN A 326 -29.67 -2.81 11.14
N ILE A 327 -29.12 -3.84 10.47
CA ILE A 327 -27.86 -4.46 10.93
C ILE A 327 -26.74 -3.42 10.98
N LYS A 328 -25.88 -3.51 11.99
CA LYS A 328 -24.72 -2.63 12.08
C LYS A 328 -23.74 -2.93 10.95
N VAL A 329 -23.33 -1.92 10.20
CA VAL A 329 -22.38 -2.07 9.08
C VAL A 329 -21.13 -1.29 9.38
N TYR A 330 -19.96 -1.94 9.24
CA TYR A 330 -18.65 -1.30 9.34
C TYR A 330 -18.06 -1.18 7.94
N PRO A 331 -18.05 0.04 7.37
CA PRO A 331 -17.39 0.32 6.10
C PRO A 331 -15.89 0.47 6.33
N VAL A 332 -15.07 -0.36 5.69
CA VAL A 332 -13.61 -0.37 5.86
C VAL A 332 -12.92 -0.19 4.51
N LEU A 333 -12.13 0.87 4.38
CA LEU A 333 -11.26 1.09 3.24
C LEU A 333 -9.81 0.81 3.64
N ILE A 334 -9.18 -0.10 2.91
CA ILE A 334 -7.76 -0.42 3.07
C ILE A 334 -6.98 0.25 1.96
N ILE A 335 -6.01 1.08 2.34
CA ILE A 335 -5.08 1.71 1.39
C ILE A 335 -3.71 1.08 1.61
N ALA A 336 -3.18 0.47 0.54
CA ALA A 336 -1.96 -0.32 0.62
C ALA A 336 -0.69 0.54 0.74
N ASP A 337 -0.66 1.73 0.14
CA ASP A 337 0.49 2.65 0.20
C ASP A 337 0.48 3.44 1.50
N ASN A 338 1.36 3.07 2.44
CA ASN A 338 1.49 3.72 3.75
C ASN A 338 1.83 5.22 3.66
N ARG A 339 2.44 5.68 2.57
CA ARG A 339 2.75 7.11 2.35
C ARG A 339 1.49 7.97 2.20
N LEU A 340 0.37 7.34 1.85
CA LEU A 340 -0.92 8.03 1.77
C LEU A 340 -1.63 8.13 3.11
N HIS A 341 -1.19 7.41 4.15
CA HIS A 341 -1.78 7.47 5.49
C HIS A 341 -1.38 8.76 6.25
N ALA A 342 -1.58 9.90 5.59
CA ALA A 342 -1.31 11.21 6.16
C ALA A 342 -2.33 11.58 7.25
N PRO A 343 -1.95 12.36 8.27
CA PRO A 343 -2.89 12.93 9.22
C PRO A 343 -4.03 13.68 8.49
N GLY A 344 -5.28 13.41 8.89
CA GLY A 344 -6.47 14.00 8.27
C GLY A 344 -7.03 13.26 7.04
N LEU A 345 -6.29 12.32 6.42
CA LEU A 345 -6.82 11.57 5.28
C LEU A 345 -8.09 10.80 5.66
N ALA A 346 -8.12 10.17 6.83
CA ALA A 346 -9.30 9.44 7.30
C ALA A 346 -10.55 10.34 7.35
N GLN A 347 -10.40 11.59 7.82
CA GLN A 347 -11.47 12.56 7.88
C GLN A 347 -11.92 13.03 6.48
N LEU A 348 -10.96 13.29 5.59
CA LEU A 348 -11.23 13.64 4.19
C LEU A 348 -12.03 12.54 3.49
N LEU A 349 -11.61 11.28 3.64
CA LEU A 349 -12.30 10.13 3.05
C LEU A 349 -13.68 9.90 3.66
N ARG A 350 -13.88 10.15 4.96
CA ARG A 350 -15.20 10.12 5.60
C ARG A 350 -16.16 11.14 5.00
N ARG A 351 -15.69 12.38 4.74
CA ARG A 351 -16.52 13.39 4.06
C ARG A 351 -16.92 12.94 2.67
N TRP A 352 -16.00 12.38 1.88
CA TRP A 352 -16.33 11.86 0.56
C TRP A 352 -17.30 10.67 0.64
N TYR A 353 -17.08 9.76 1.59
CA TYR A 353 -17.98 8.64 1.83
C TYR A 353 -19.38 9.11 2.20
N TYR A 354 -19.51 10.10 3.08
CA TYR A 354 -20.81 10.68 3.42
C TYR A 354 -21.48 11.36 2.23
N GLY A 355 -20.74 12.06 1.39
CA GLY A 355 -21.26 12.59 0.13
C GLY A 355 -21.81 11.47 -0.78
N CYS A 356 -21.13 10.32 -0.81
CA CYS A 356 -21.65 9.14 -1.54
C CYS A 356 -22.92 8.59 -0.91
N LEU A 357 -23.02 8.46 0.43
CA LEU A 357 -24.25 8.00 1.10
C LEU A 357 -25.42 8.94 0.84
N GLN A 358 -25.20 10.26 0.88
CA GLN A 358 -26.23 11.25 0.55
C GLN A 358 -26.71 11.11 -0.90
N SER A 359 -25.80 10.87 -1.84
CA SER A 359 -26.17 10.60 -3.24
C SER A 359 -26.98 9.32 -3.44
N GLU A 360 -26.85 8.36 -2.51
CA GLU A 360 -27.66 7.14 -2.43
C GLU A 360 -29.02 7.34 -1.72
N GLY A 361 -29.27 8.54 -1.18
CA GLY A 361 -30.49 8.87 -0.44
C GLY A 361 -30.51 8.42 1.01
N LEU A 362 -29.32 8.15 1.62
CA LEU A 362 -29.20 7.74 3.02
C LEU A 362 -28.96 8.94 3.94
N GLN A 363 -29.48 8.83 5.19
CA GLN A 363 -29.19 9.79 6.25
C GLN A 363 -27.84 9.45 6.91
N THR A 364 -26.86 10.30 6.73
CA THR A 364 -25.48 10.06 7.19
C THR A 364 -25.33 9.95 8.72
N THR A 365 -26.23 10.58 9.48
CA THR A 365 -26.23 10.55 10.96
C THR A 365 -26.51 9.18 11.56
N LEU A 366 -27.10 8.29 10.76
CA LEU A 366 -27.48 6.94 11.20
C LEU A 366 -26.46 5.88 10.76
N GLU A 367 -25.50 6.27 9.93
CA GLU A 367 -24.55 5.32 9.38
C GLU A 367 -23.19 5.37 10.09
N SER A 368 -22.52 4.23 10.11
CA SER A 368 -21.20 4.09 10.68
C SER A 368 -20.16 4.90 9.88
N LEU A 369 -19.19 5.43 10.59
CA LEU A 369 -18.05 6.14 9.98
C LEU A 369 -17.20 5.20 9.12
N LEU A 370 -16.68 5.71 8.02
CA LEU A 370 -15.68 4.99 7.25
C LEU A 370 -14.41 4.79 8.09
N ILE A 371 -13.96 3.56 8.18
CA ILE A 371 -12.68 3.17 8.81
C ILE A 371 -11.62 3.15 7.72
N LEU A 372 -10.54 3.93 7.92
CA LEU A 372 -9.33 3.85 7.09
C LEU A 372 -8.30 3.00 7.82
N MET A 373 -7.75 1.99 7.13
CA MET A 373 -6.77 1.05 7.67
C MET A 373 -5.69 0.73 6.62
N SER A 374 -4.48 0.40 7.07
CA SER A 374 -3.40 -0.12 6.25
C SER A 374 -3.26 -1.65 6.36
N PRO A 375 -2.69 -2.34 5.37
CA PRO A 375 -2.32 -3.74 5.50
C PRO A 375 -1.34 -3.99 6.65
N LEU A 376 -0.53 -3.00 7.01
CA LEU A 376 0.38 -3.07 8.15
C LEU A 376 -0.38 -3.30 9.46
N THR A 377 -1.54 -2.69 9.64
CA THR A 377 -2.38 -2.91 10.83
C THR A 377 -2.89 -4.35 10.91
N LEU A 378 -3.28 -4.96 9.78
CA LEU A 378 -3.62 -6.38 9.75
C LEU A 378 -2.43 -7.26 10.12
N ILE A 379 -1.24 -6.95 9.58
CA ILE A 379 -0.01 -7.69 9.90
C ILE A 379 0.31 -7.62 11.40
N LYS A 380 0.30 -6.42 11.98
CA LYS A 380 0.70 -6.19 13.38
C LYS A 380 -0.25 -6.77 14.40
N TYR A 381 -1.54 -6.69 14.11
CA TYR A 381 -2.61 -6.99 15.06
C TYR A 381 -3.42 -8.23 14.71
N SER A 382 -2.94 -9.08 13.78
CA SER A 382 -3.64 -10.31 13.38
C SER A 382 -4.02 -11.20 14.55
N ALA A 383 -3.11 -11.40 15.50
CA ALA A 383 -3.36 -12.20 16.70
C ALA A 383 -4.50 -11.61 17.57
N ILE A 384 -4.53 -10.28 17.72
CA ILE A 384 -5.57 -9.58 18.49
C ILE A 384 -6.93 -9.69 17.77
N PHE A 385 -6.97 -9.46 16.46
CA PHE A 385 -8.21 -9.59 15.69
C PHE A 385 -8.72 -11.03 15.68
N LYS A 386 -7.81 -12.01 15.61
CA LYS A 386 -8.16 -13.43 15.71
C LYS A 386 -8.73 -13.82 17.07
N SER A 387 -8.22 -13.24 18.16
CA SER A 387 -8.70 -13.48 19.51
C SER A 387 -10.07 -12.85 19.77
N ASP A 388 -10.18 -11.53 19.51
CA ASP A 388 -11.29 -10.72 20.02
C ASP A 388 -12.29 -10.32 18.91
N GLY A 389 -11.90 -10.45 17.65
CA GLY A 389 -12.66 -10.01 16.49
C GLY A 389 -12.52 -8.52 16.19
N PHE A 390 -12.75 -8.14 14.94
CA PHE A 390 -12.66 -6.76 14.49
C PHE A 390 -13.70 -5.84 15.15
N GLN A 391 -14.91 -6.36 15.40
CA GLN A 391 -16.03 -5.56 15.87
C GLN A 391 -15.71 -4.81 17.16
N LYS A 392 -15.09 -5.47 18.13
CA LYS A 392 -14.68 -4.86 19.41
C LYS A 392 -13.84 -3.60 19.18
N TYR A 393 -12.82 -3.69 18.35
CA TYR A 393 -11.87 -2.59 18.09
C TYR A 393 -12.48 -1.48 17.24
N PHE A 394 -13.40 -1.80 16.36
CA PHE A 394 -14.16 -0.81 15.60
C PHE A 394 -15.13 -0.04 16.48
N ASP A 395 -15.81 -0.72 17.42
CA ASP A 395 -16.70 -0.06 18.38
C ASP A 395 -15.92 0.87 19.30
N GLU A 396 -14.84 0.39 19.90
CA GLU A 396 -13.98 1.22 20.77
C GLU A 396 -13.37 2.41 20.02
N TYR A 397 -13.04 2.24 18.73
CA TYR A 397 -12.56 3.34 17.90
C TYR A 397 -13.64 4.38 17.66
N TYR A 398 -14.86 3.97 17.34
CA TYR A 398 -15.97 4.89 17.16
C TYR A 398 -16.28 5.65 18.44
N ASP A 399 -16.27 4.99 19.59
CA ASP A 399 -16.46 5.63 20.88
C ASP A 399 -15.38 6.68 21.15
N SER A 400 -14.13 6.36 20.83
CA SER A 400 -13.00 7.29 21.01
C SER A 400 -13.10 8.53 20.15
N ILE A 401 -13.64 8.42 18.94
CA ILE A 401 -13.83 9.55 18.01
C ILE A 401 -15.06 10.39 18.44
N SER A 402 -16.13 9.73 18.90
CA SER A 402 -17.38 10.39 19.28
C SER A 402 -17.29 11.15 20.59
N ALA A 403 -16.38 10.76 21.49
CA ALA A 403 -16.22 11.34 22.82
C ALA A 403 -15.55 12.73 22.83
N VAL A 404 -15.00 13.16 21.70
CA VAL A 404 -14.22 14.41 21.62
C VAL A 404 -15.07 15.56 21.05
N PRO A 405 -15.21 16.69 21.78
CA PRO A 405 -15.97 17.85 21.28
C PRO A 405 -15.32 18.45 20.01
N PHE A 406 -16.15 18.93 19.10
CA PHE A 406 -15.73 19.62 17.88
C PHE A 406 -15.17 21.01 18.19
N ASP A 407 -13.90 21.12 18.53
CA ASP A 407 -13.19 22.41 18.56
C ASP A 407 -11.92 22.33 17.67
N ILE A 408 -11.30 23.50 17.41
CA ILE A 408 -10.16 23.60 16.47
C ILE A 408 -8.94 22.79 16.96
N VAL A 409 -8.72 22.66 18.26
CA VAL A 409 -7.60 21.88 18.82
C VAL A 409 -7.93 20.40 18.81
N SER A 410 -9.20 20.05 19.04
CA SER A 410 -9.68 18.67 18.98
C SER A 410 -9.77 18.16 17.54
N THR A 411 -9.88 19.03 16.54
CA THR A 411 -9.88 18.62 15.11
C THR A 411 -8.62 17.85 14.76
N LEU A 412 -7.46 18.20 15.30
CA LEU A 412 -6.23 17.43 15.13
C LEU A 412 -6.30 16.05 15.81
N ASN A 413 -6.96 15.97 16.95
CA ASN A 413 -7.16 14.68 17.66
C ASN A 413 -8.22 13.80 16.99
N HIS A 414 -9.22 14.41 16.31
CA HIS A 414 -10.22 13.66 15.52
C HIS A 414 -9.66 13.10 14.21
N GLN A 415 -8.49 13.55 13.79
CA GLN A 415 -7.79 13.03 12.62
C GLN A 415 -7.10 11.68 12.87
N ILE A 416 -7.25 11.12 14.08
CA ILE A 416 -6.68 9.82 14.42
C ILE A 416 -7.25 8.76 13.46
N SER A 417 -6.38 8.16 12.66
CA SER A 417 -6.72 7.01 11.84
C SER A 417 -6.92 5.78 12.73
N PHE A 418 -7.57 4.75 12.21
CA PHE A 418 -7.66 3.48 12.92
C PHE A 418 -6.28 2.87 13.19
N ASP A 419 -5.34 3.03 12.26
CA ASP A 419 -3.95 2.60 12.43
C ASP A 419 -3.28 3.28 13.63
N ALA A 420 -3.48 4.58 13.80
CA ALA A 420 -2.95 5.33 14.95
C ALA A 420 -3.65 4.91 16.26
N TYR A 421 -4.97 4.71 16.22
CA TYR A 421 -5.72 4.22 17.37
C TYR A 421 -5.22 2.87 17.87
N MET A 422 -4.92 1.94 16.96
CA MET A 422 -4.43 0.60 17.30
C MET A 422 -3.05 0.60 17.96
N GLN A 423 -2.26 1.68 17.83
CA GLN A 423 -0.92 1.77 18.44
C GLN A 423 -0.91 1.65 19.98
N LYS A 424 -2.03 1.88 20.63
CA LYS A 424 -2.17 1.67 22.10
C LYS A 424 -2.14 0.21 22.51
N TYR A 425 -2.37 -0.72 21.58
CA TYR A 425 -2.34 -2.15 21.85
C TYR A 425 -0.96 -2.73 21.61
N PRO A 426 -0.53 -3.70 22.45
CA PRO A 426 0.72 -4.39 22.21
C PRO A 426 0.61 -5.26 20.95
N PHE A 427 1.71 -5.36 20.22
CA PHE A 427 1.84 -6.28 19.10
C PHE A 427 3.14 -7.06 19.22
N ASN A 428 3.13 -8.31 18.76
CA ASN A 428 4.31 -9.15 18.70
C ASN A 428 4.52 -9.61 17.26
N LEU A 429 5.65 -9.23 16.69
CA LEU A 429 6.08 -9.62 15.35
C LEU A 429 7.19 -10.68 15.37
N GLU A 430 7.60 -11.17 16.56
CA GLU A 430 8.69 -12.14 16.66
C GLU A 430 8.38 -13.43 15.92
N GLU A 431 7.18 -13.98 16.10
CA GLU A 431 6.78 -15.22 15.42
C GLU A 431 6.79 -15.07 13.90
N GLN A 432 6.26 -13.94 13.38
CA GLN A 432 6.28 -13.66 11.95
C GLN A 432 7.69 -13.42 11.43
N SER A 433 8.52 -12.72 12.19
CA SER A 433 9.93 -12.48 11.86
C SER A 433 10.72 -13.78 11.83
N ASP A 434 10.53 -14.66 12.79
CA ASP A 434 11.19 -15.96 12.85
C ASP A 434 10.81 -16.87 11.69
N LEU A 435 9.53 -16.88 11.29
CA LEU A 435 9.08 -17.64 10.12
C LEU A 435 9.73 -17.10 8.84
N LEU A 436 9.82 -15.79 8.67
CA LEU A 436 10.48 -15.15 7.52
C LEU A 436 11.97 -15.45 7.48
N ILE A 437 12.65 -15.34 8.62
CA ILE A 437 14.08 -15.64 8.73
C ILE A 437 14.35 -17.11 8.40
N LYS A 438 13.59 -18.03 8.97
CA LYS A 438 13.70 -19.47 8.67
C LYS A 438 13.53 -19.73 7.18
N GLU A 439 12.56 -19.13 6.51
CA GLU A 439 12.38 -19.29 5.07
C GLU A 439 13.56 -18.77 4.25
N LEU A 440 14.08 -17.61 4.60
CA LEU A 440 15.18 -16.99 3.87
C LEU A 440 16.51 -17.72 4.08
N ILE A 441 16.69 -18.39 5.23
CA ILE A 441 17.91 -19.12 5.57
C ILE A 441 17.82 -20.61 5.15
N ALA A 442 16.64 -21.23 5.23
CA ALA A 442 16.46 -22.70 5.08
C ALA A 442 16.92 -23.28 3.73
N ASN A 443 17.15 -22.48 2.70
CA ASN A 443 17.61 -22.91 1.39
C ASN A 443 19.10 -22.62 1.12
N ARG A 444 19.92 -22.47 2.16
CA ARG A 444 21.37 -22.58 2.00
C ARG A 444 21.68 -24.07 1.71
N LYS A 445 22.01 -24.40 0.45
CA LYS A 445 22.79 -25.60 0.22
C LYS A 445 24.14 -25.41 0.92
N PRO A 446 24.59 -26.41 1.70
CA PRO A 446 25.91 -26.36 2.33
C PRO A 446 27.00 -26.19 1.30
#